data_61a135d74a46ae5835ee6bc51f40a0cf
#
_entry.id   61a135d74a46ae5835ee6bc51f40a0cf
#
_cell.length_a   1.000
_cell.length_b   1.000
_cell.length_c   1.000
_cell.angle_alpha   90.00
_cell.angle_beta   90.00
_cell.angle_gamma   90.00
#
_symmetry.space_group_name_H-M   'P 1'
#
loop_
_entity.id
_entity.type
_entity.pdbx_description
1 polymer ?
#
loop_
_entity_poly.entity_id
_entity_poly.type
_entity_poly.pdbx_seq_one_letter_code
_entity_poly.pdbx_strand_id
1 'polypeptide(L)'
;MGELKRFLNDAEIRANKRIVTIQSEIDDLFQEFLNDPSNIKNKVQREIKTNTKFYNYGYLRAIKDVKEKIEEIESEDMLEFELALEELNITERELRVDA
;
A
#
# COMPACT_ATOMS: atom_id res chain seq x y z
N MET A 1 -2.69 15.86 -3.29
CA MET A 1 -2.77 14.41 -2.98
C MET A 1 -2.31 13.50 -4.12
N GLY A 2 -2.33 13.96 -5.39
CA GLY A 2 -1.91 13.16 -6.54
C GLY A 2 -0.46 12.66 -6.49
N GLU A 3 0.47 13.49 -6.05
CA GLU A 3 1.88 13.12 -5.91
C GLU A 3 2.10 12.09 -4.80
N LEU A 4 1.39 12.25 -3.67
CA LEU A 4 1.46 11.30 -2.57
C LEU A 4 0.90 9.93 -2.98
N LYS A 5 -0.23 9.91 -3.68
CA LYS A 5 -0.81 8.66 -4.19
C LYS A 5 0.15 7.96 -5.15
N ARG A 6 0.78 8.70 -6.04
CA ARG A 6 1.77 8.16 -6.98
C ARG A 6 2.96 7.56 -6.23
N PHE A 7 3.49 8.29 -5.26
CA PHE A 7 4.57 7.81 -4.41
C PHE A 7 4.21 6.49 -3.72
N LEU A 8 3.02 6.41 -3.13
CA LEU A 8 2.54 5.22 -2.44
C LEU A 8 2.34 4.04 -3.41
N ASN A 9 1.80 4.29 -4.60
CA ASN A 9 1.65 3.26 -5.63
C ASN A 9 3.00 2.72 -6.08
N ASP A 10 3.98 3.59 -6.32
CA ASP A 10 5.32 3.20 -6.70
C ASP A 10 6.03 2.42 -5.59
N ALA A 11 5.85 2.83 -4.34
CA ALA A 11 6.39 2.13 -3.18
C ALA A 11 5.78 0.73 -3.03
N GLU A 12 4.48 0.58 -3.28
CA GLU A 12 3.78 -0.71 -3.29
C GLU A 12 4.36 -1.64 -4.36
N ILE A 13 4.52 -1.14 -5.57
CA ILE A 13 5.09 -1.91 -6.69
C ILE A 13 6.51 -2.37 -6.34
N ARG A 14 7.35 -1.48 -5.80
CA ARG A 14 8.72 -1.83 -5.41
C ARG A 14 8.76 -2.88 -4.31
N ALA A 15 7.88 -2.75 -3.31
CA ALA A 15 7.79 -3.71 -2.21
C ALA A 15 7.37 -5.11 -2.72
N ASN A 16 6.38 -5.17 -3.62
CA ASN A 16 5.95 -6.42 -4.24
C ASN A 16 7.08 -7.07 -5.06
N LYS A 17 7.83 -6.29 -5.82
CA LYS A 17 8.98 -6.79 -6.58
C LYS A 17 10.06 -7.36 -5.66
N ARG A 18 10.36 -6.66 -4.56
CA ARG A 18 11.33 -7.15 -3.57
C ARG A 18 10.89 -8.47 -2.95
N ILE A 19 9.61 -8.60 -2.61
CA ILE A 19 9.06 -9.84 -2.05
C ILE A 19 9.22 -11.01 -3.03
N VAL A 20 8.89 -10.80 -4.30
CA VAL A 20 9.06 -11.83 -5.35
C VAL A 20 10.53 -12.23 -5.50
N THR A 21 11.44 -11.27 -5.53
CA THR A 21 12.88 -11.52 -5.65
C THR A 21 13.40 -12.29 -4.44
N ILE A 22 13.03 -11.87 -3.23
CA ILE A 22 13.45 -12.54 -1.99
C ILE A 22 12.92 -13.97 -1.93
N GLN A 23 11.66 -14.18 -2.35
CA GLN A 23 11.07 -15.52 -2.38
C GLN A 23 11.84 -16.44 -3.34
N SER A 24 12.21 -15.94 -4.52
CA SER A 24 13.03 -16.68 -5.46
C SER A 24 14.39 -17.05 -4.89
N GLU A 25 15.05 -16.12 -4.16
CA GLU A 25 16.32 -16.37 -3.50
C GLU A 25 16.19 -17.41 -2.38
N ILE A 26 15.09 -17.37 -1.61
CA ILE A 26 14.79 -18.37 -0.58
C ILE A 26 14.60 -19.75 -1.23
N ASP A 27 13.89 -19.83 -2.33
CA ASP A 27 13.65 -21.08 -3.05
C ASP A 27 14.97 -21.68 -3.56
N ASP A 28 15.87 -20.84 -4.10
CA ASP A 28 17.20 -21.27 -4.54
C ASP A 28 18.05 -21.79 -3.38
N LEU A 29 18.04 -21.08 -2.25
CA LEU A 29 18.74 -21.52 -1.04
C LEU A 29 18.17 -22.83 -0.49
N PHE A 30 16.86 -23.03 -0.60
CA PHE A 30 16.23 -24.27 -0.20
C PHE A 30 16.67 -25.44 -1.09
N GLN A 31 16.84 -25.25 -2.39
CA GLN A 31 17.37 -26.26 -3.30
C GLN A 31 18.82 -26.61 -2.93
N GLU A 32 19.65 -25.63 -2.60
CA GLU A 32 21.01 -25.87 -2.11
C GLU A 32 21.00 -26.65 -0.79
N PHE A 33 20.04 -26.35 0.10
CA PHE A 33 19.88 -27.09 1.36
C PHE A 33 19.58 -28.57 1.12
N LEU A 34 18.75 -28.90 0.12
CA LEU A 34 18.44 -30.30 -0.22
C LEU A 34 19.69 -31.07 -0.66
N ASN A 35 20.67 -30.38 -1.26
CA ASN A 35 21.94 -31.00 -1.70
C ASN A 35 22.95 -31.09 -0.58
N ASP A 36 22.96 -30.17 0.38
CA ASP A 36 23.86 -30.14 1.52
C ASP A 36 23.15 -29.64 2.79
N PRO A 37 22.40 -30.50 3.49
CA PRO A 37 21.63 -30.11 4.68
C PRO A 37 22.50 -29.65 5.87
N SER A 38 23.79 -29.96 5.88
CA SER A 38 24.68 -29.60 6.98
C SER A 38 25.27 -28.19 6.86
N ASN A 39 25.00 -27.49 5.78
CA ASN A 39 25.54 -26.16 5.55
C ASN A 39 24.86 -25.10 6.43
N ILE A 40 25.51 -24.72 7.51
CA ILE A 40 25.05 -23.74 8.49
C ILE A 40 24.87 -22.36 7.85
N LYS A 41 25.78 -21.98 6.95
CA LYS A 41 25.70 -20.69 6.25
C LYS A 41 24.41 -20.58 5.43
N ASN A 42 24.00 -21.65 4.79
CA ASN A 42 22.73 -21.71 4.06
C ASN A 42 21.54 -21.45 4.97
N LYS A 43 21.51 -22.09 6.15
CA LYS A 43 20.45 -21.90 7.15
C LYS A 43 20.35 -20.45 7.61
N VAL A 44 21.50 -19.84 7.93
CA VAL A 44 21.55 -18.43 8.37
C VAL A 44 21.04 -17.52 7.26
N GLN A 45 21.44 -17.71 6.03
CA GLN A 45 20.99 -16.90 4.89
C GLN A 45 19.49 -17.04 4.67
N ARG A 46 18.92 -18.25 4.79
CA ARG A 46 17.48 -18.45 4.67
C ARG A 46 16.69 -17.72 5.76
N GLU A 47 17.18 -17.74 6.99
CA GLU A 47 16.55 -17.02 8.11
C GLU A 47 16.58 -15.51 7.89
N ILE A 48 17.72 -14.96 7.47
CA ILE A 48 17.87 -13.53 7.17
C ILE A 48 16.90 -13.12 6.06
N LYS A 49 16.84 -13.87 4.97
CA LYS A 49 15.96 -13.56 3.84
C LYS A 49 14.49 -13.71 4.20
N THR A 50 14.15 -14.69 5.02
CA THR A 50 12.78 -14.84 5.51
C THR A 50 12.37 -13.64 6.37
N ASN A 51 13.23 -13.16 7.26
CA ASN A 51 12.98 -11.98 8.07
C ASN A 51 12.83 -10.72 7.19
N THR A 52 13.67 -10.58 6.17
CA THR A 52 13.58 -9.47 5.21
C THR A 52 12.27 -9.52 4.43
N LYS A 53 11.82 -10.70 4.06
CA LYS A 53 10.52 -10.89 3.40
C LYS A 53 9.37 -10.42 4.29
N PHE A 54 9.35 -10.81 5.56
CA PHE A 54 8.32 -10.37 6.50
C PHE A 54 8.37 -8.87 6.76
N TYR A 55 9.56 -8.27 6.82
CA TYR A 55 9.72 -6.83 6.90
C TYR A 55 9.05 -6.12 5.71
N ASN A 56 9.26 -6.63 4.51
CA ASN A 56 8.64 -6.07 3.29
C ASN A 56 7.11 -6.26 3.28
N TYR A 57 6.59 -7.36 3.81
CA TYR A 57 5.15 -7.54 3.99
C TYR A 57 4.57 -6.50 4.95
N GLY A 58 5.23 -6.24 6.07
CA GLY A 58 4.82 -5.21 7.03
C GLY A 58 4.82 -3.82 6.41
N TYR A 59 5.85 -3.50 5.63
CA TYR A 59 5.95 -2.24 4.89
C TYR A 59 4.81 -2.11 3.87
N LEU A 60 4.55 -3.17 3.12
CA LEU A 60 3.44 -3.20 2.15
C LEU A 60 2.09 -2.98 2.82
N ARG A 61 1.87 -3.61 3.96
CA ARG A 61 0.64 -3.44 4.74
C ARG A 61 0.48 -2.01 5.22
N ALA A 62 1.56 -1.39 5.71
CA ALA A 62 1.56 0.01 6.12
C ALA A 62 1.19 0.94 4.96
N ILE A 63 1.72 0.70 3.77
CA ILE A 63 1.37 1.47 2.56
C ILE A 63 -0.12 1.35 2.26
N LYS A 64 -0.67 0.14 2.31
CA LYS A 64 -2.09 -0.09 2.06
C LYS A 64 -2.97 0.61 3.08
N ASP A 65 -2.61 0.57 4.35
CA ASP A 65 -3.35 1.26 5.41
C ASP A 65 -3.36 2.77 5.21
N VAL A 66 -2.23 3.36 4.81
CA VAL A 66 -2.15 4.79 4.50
C VAL A 66 -3.01 5.13 3.28
N LYS A 67 -2.99 4.32 2.23
CA LYS A 67 -3.81 4.52 1.03
C LYS A 67 -5.30 4.49 1.37
N GLU A 68 -5.73 3.55 2.16
CA GLU A 68 -7.13 3.47 2.63
C GLU A 68 -7.53 4.70 3.41
N LYS A 69 -6.64 5.19 4.29
CA LYS A 69 -6.91 6.40 5.08
C LYS A 69 -7.03 7.64 4.20
N ILE A 70 -6.21 7.76 3.18
CA ILE A 70 -6.31 8.85 2.20
C ILE A 70 -7.64 8.80 1.47
N GLU A 71 -8.08 7.61 1.03
CA GLU A 71 -9.36 7.42 0.35
C GLU A 71 -10.54 7.80 1.25
N GLU A 72 -10.51 7.43 2.54
CA GLU A 72 -11.52 7.84 3.52
C GLU A 72 -11.61 9.35 3.64
N ILE A 73 -10.48 10.02 3.80
CA ILE A 73 -10.40 11.48 3.94
C ILE A 73 -10.93 12.17 2.68
N GLU A 74 -10.55 11.71 1.50
CA GLU A 74 -11.03 12.26 0.23
C GLU A 74 -12.52 12.08 0.05
N SER A 75 -13.07 10.92 0.46
CA SER A 75 -14.50 10.66 0.39
C SER A 75 -15.29 11.57 1.32
N GLU A 76 -14.80 11.84 2.53
CA GLU A 76 -15.41 12.77 3.47
C GLU A 76 -15.39 14.19 2.93
N ASP A 77 -14.25 14.65 2.39
CA ASP A 77 -14.13 15.98 1.80
C ASP A 77 -15.07 16.17 0.60
N MET A 78 -15.18 15.15 -0.25
CA MET A 78 -16.11 15.19 -1.38
C MET A 78 -17.55 15.26 -0.94
N LEU A 79 -17.94 14.53 0.10
CA LEU A 79 -19.29 14.56 0.64
C LEU A 79 -19.63 15.93 1.20
N GLU A 80 -18.72 16.54 1.97
CA GLU A 80 -18.89 17.91 2.48
C GLU A 80 -19.06 18.92 1.35
N PHE A 81 -18.27 18.79 0.29
CA PHE A 81 -18.36 19.64 -0.89
C PHE A 81 -19.69 19.48 -1.61
N GLU A 82 -20.16 18.25 -1.80
CA GLU A 82 -21.46 17.97 -2.41
C GLU A 82 -22.61 18.56 -1.60
N LEU A 83 -22.58 18.43 -0.27
CA LEU A 83 -23.57 19.02 0.62
C LEU A 83 -23.59 20.54 0.54
N ALA A 84 -22.42 21.17 0.48
CA ALA A 84 -22.29 22.62 0.31
C ALA A 84 -22.88 23.09 -1.03
N LEU A 85 -22.68 22.34 -2.11
CA LEU A 85 -23.27 22.65 -3.42
C LEU A 85 -24.80 22.53 -3.39
N GLU A 86 -25.34 21.53 -2.72
CA GLU A 86 -26.79 21.38 -2.56
C GLU A 86 -27.42 22.57 -1.83
N GLU A 87 -26.78 23.00 -0.73
CA GLU A 87 -27.23 24.19 0.03
C GLU A 87 -27.18 25.44 -0.83
N LEU A 88 -26.13 25.65 -1.63
CA LEU A 88 -26.06 26.78 -2.57
C LEU A 88 -27.16 26.73 -3.62
N ASN A 89 -27.45 25.57 -4.17
CA ASN A 89 -28.51 25.39 -5.17
C ASN A 89 -29.90 25.71 -4.59
N ILE A 90 -30.16 25.28 -3.36
CA ILE A 90 -31.42 25.58 -2.66
C ILE A 90 -31.55 27.09 -2.42
N THR A 91 -30.47 27.72 -1.96
CA THR A 91 -30.47 29.19 -1.73
C THR A 91 -30.73 29.96 -3.02
N GLU A 92 -30.10 29.57 -4.15
CA GLU A 92 -30.37 30.18 -5.45
C GLU A 92 -31.82 30.03 -5.89
N ARG A 93 -32.40 28.85 -5.69
CA ARG A 93 -33.82 28.60 -6.01
C ARG A 93 -34.75 29.49 -5.18
N GLU A 94 -34.49 29.64 -3.90
CA GLU A 94 -35.26 30.52 -3.01
C GLU A 94 -35.17 31.99 -3.45
N LEU A 95 -33.98 32.47 -3.80
CA LEU A 95 -33.76 33.81 -4.31
C LEU A 95 -34.51 34.06 -5.64
N ARG A 96 -34.57 33.07 -6.52
CA ARG A 96 -35.28 33.17 -7.79
C ARG A 96 -36.78 33.20 -7.61
N VAL A 97 -37.30 32.50 -6.64
CA VAL A 97 -38.74 32.49 -6.33
C VAL A 97 -39.19 33.83 -5.74
N ASP A 98 -38.36 34.46 -4.93
CA ASP A 98 -38.65 35.78 -4.32
C ASP A 98 -38.47 36.95 -5.31
N ALA A 99 -37.83 36.74 -6.42
CA ALA A 99 -37.69 37.73 -7.48
C ALA A 99 -38.86 37.72 -8.44
#